data_c0750f05ae0b2df6426304f986e97ac2
#
_entry.id   c0750f05ae0b2df6426304f986e97ac2
#
_cell.length_a   1.000
_cell.length_b   1.000
_cell.length_c   1.000
_cell.angle_alpha   90.00
_cell.angle_beta   90.00
_cell.angle_gamma   90.00
#
_symmetry.space_group_name_H-M   'P 1'
#
loop_
_entity.id
_entity.type
_entity.pdbx_description
1 polymer ?
#
loop_
_entity_poly.entity_id
_entity_poly.type
_entity_poly.pdbx_seq_one_letter_code
_entity_poly.pdbx_strand_id
1 'polypeptide(L)'
;MLVAGTGMYHIDIKHDGLRKSRRLSGADQYVLDQRARVQLEAWDECWRRRQSREQSDESLRHLPNFEAQKAHAAKLTEEAEQAVASWTKILPNGLENAPFKMEMLHDSRIFPEQRPVAPVEQEAPDPPDRNDPSFNTVEQFEVWAEFWALLFPRVKRKRDEAVRSRREAAQSRYDLAYRKWQDARQEIVRSNAKARVMFELALDQWWERAQAHQKWQQSENVQIEKFRLRCAQGRPEAVVEFLDTVLSHAEYPDAFPMRWDMVFLTETGALIVDYELPPPDDFPKLKAVKYDVMADTFEQGYWPAPDIAQFYDAAVYQTCFRTLHELFAADEAEVIDSVTFNGWVNFTDRVHGRPARACILSVQVPKTALKQVNLSAADLKPLFKSWKGVAGANLADMAAVDPVLPLKKTDNRPLPANDMTEKGAARQPPPMPGSKERG
;
A
#
# COMPACT_ATOMS: atom_id res chain seq x y z
N MET A 1 -12.99 -11.31 -41.11
CA MET A 1 -11.61 -10.95 -40.72
C MET A 1 -11.69 -9.57 -40.08
N LEU A 2 -11.92 -9.52 -38.76
CA LEU A 2 -11.97 -8.26 -38.01
C LEU A 2 -10.54 -7.97 -37.55
N VAL A 3 -9.96 -6.91 -38.08
CA VAL A 3 -8.70 -6.33 -37.62
C VAL A 3 -8.96 -5.72 -36.25
N ALA A 4 -8.53 -6.41 -35.19
CA ALA A 4 -8.53 -5.86 -33.84
C ALA A 4 -7.54 -4.69 -33.86
N GLY A 5 -8.04 -3.47 -33.69
CA GLY A 5 -7.22 -2.28 -33.48
C GLY A 5 -6.44 -2.48 -32.18
N THR A 6 -5.13 -2.44 -32.26
CA THR A 6 -4.21 -2.40 -31.11
C THR A 6 -4.35 -1.03 -30.45
N GLY A 7 -5.43 -0.85 -29.69
CA GLY A 7 -5.63 0.34 -28.87
C GLY A 7 -4.67 0.31 -27.70
N MET A 8 -3.76 1.26 -27.62
CA MET A 8 -2.90 1.47 -26.47
C MET A 8 -3.72 2.21 -25.40
N TYR A 9 -3.86 1.62 -24.22
CA TYR A 9 -4.50 2.24 -23.07
C TYR A 9 -3.53 3.17 -22.36
N HIS A 10 -4.03 4.25 -21.77
CA HIS A 10 -3.23 5.19 -21.01
C HIS A 10 -3.93 5.53 -19.68
N ILE A 11 -3.17 5.57 -18.60
CA ILE A 11 -3.62 6.01 -17.28
C ILE A 11 -2.67 7.07 -16.77
N ASP A 12 -3.20 8.21 -16.35
CA ASP A 12 -2.46 9.26 -15.64
C ASP A 12 -2.66 9.07 -14.14
N ILE A 13 -1.62 8.68 -13.43
CA ILE A 13 -1.63 8.55 -11.97
C ILE A 13 -1.01 9.80 -11.35
N LYS A 14 -1.58 10.26 -10.22
CA LYS A 14 -1.12 11.43 -9.47
C LYS A 14 -1.17 11.12 -7.98
N HIS A 15 -0.20 11.68 -7.26
CA HIS A 15 -0.18 11.67 -5.80
C HIS A 15 0.04 13.10 -5.30
N ASP A 16 -1.01 13.74 -4.81
CA ASP A 16 -0.99 15.17 -4.48
C ASP A 16 0.00 15.50 -3.35
N GLY A 17 0.07 14.66 -2.31
CA GLY A 17 0.98 14.86 -1.19
C GLY A 17 2.46 14.84 -1.59
N LEU A 18 2.87 13.95 -2.47
CA LEU A 18 4.23 13.87 -3.00
C LEU A 18 4.46 14.79 -4.21
N ARG A 19 3.40 15.41 -4.76
CA ARG A 19 3.42 16.19 -6.01
C ARG A 19 4.03 15.41 -7.17
N LYS A 20 3.81 14.09 -7.19
CA LYS A 20 4.27 13.19 -8.25
C LYS A 20 3.12 12.90 -9.21
N SER A 21 3.43 12.84 -10.50
CA SER A 21 2.49 12.40 -11.53
C SER A 21 3.22 11.59 -12.57
N ARG A 22 2.55 10.58 -13.12
CA ARG A 22 3.11 9.73 -14.16
C ARG A 22 2.01 9.23 -15.09
N ARG A 23 2.33 9.17 -16.39
CA ARG A 23 1.50 8.50 -17.39
C ARG A 23 2.03 7.10 -17.62
N LEU A 24 1.18 6.11 -17.42
CA LEU A 24 1.43 4.73 -17.76
C LEU A 24 0.70 4.37 -19.05
N SER A 25 1.29 3.51 -19.85
CA SER A 25 0.71 3.01 -21.10
C SER A 25 0.80 1.50 -21.13
N GLY A 26 -0.17 0.83 -21.73
CA GLY A 26 -0.17 -0.62 -21.87
C GLY A 26 -1.16 -1.11 -22.92
N ALA A 27 -0.89 -2.28 -23.47
CA ALA A 27 -1.74 -2.92 -24.46
C ALA A 27 -2.97 -3.63 -23.82
N ASP A 28 -2.90 -3.91 -22.53
CA ASP A 28 -3.96 -4.58 -21.76
C ASP A 28 -4.39 -3.69 -20.60
N GLN A 29 -5.68 -3.39 -20.52
CA GLN A 29 -6.23 -2.47 -19.52
C GLN A 29 -6.05 -3.01 -18.09
N TYR A 30 -6.27 -4.33 -17.88
CA TYR A 30 -6.14 -4.91 -16.55
C TYR A 30 -4.69 -4.87 -16.03
N VAL A 31 -3.74 -5.23 -16.89
CA VAL A 31 -2.30 -5.13 -16.56
C VAL A 31 -1.94 -3.69 -16.21
N LEU A 32 -2.43 -2.73 -17.00
CA LEU A 32 -2.20 -1.32 -16.78
C LEU A 32 -2.78 -0.83 -15.43
N ASP A 33 -3.98 -1.29 -15.07
CA ASP A 33 -4.62 -0.98 -13.78
C ASP A 33 -3.82 -1.57 -12.61
N GLN A 34 -3.30 -2.80 -12.72
CA GLN A 34 -2.47 -3.41 -11.69
C GLN A 34 -1.14 -2.66 -11.50
N ARG A 35 -0.50 -2.24 -12.60
CA ARG A 35 0.72 -1.43 -12.57
C ARG A 35 0.47 -0.07 -11.91
N ALA A 36 -0.65 0.59 -12.25
CA ALA A 36 -1.05 1.85 -11.63
C ALA A 36 -1.29 1.68 -10.12
N ARG A 37 -1.93 0.60 -9.70
CA ARG A 37 -2.17 0.27 -8.29
C ARG A 37 -0.85 0.09 -7.54
N VAL A 38 0.05 -0.76 -8.02
CA VAL A 38 1.35 -1.01 -7.37
C VAL A 38 2.14 0.29 -7.21
N GLN A 39 2.12 1.15 -8.23
CA GLN A 39 2.80 2.44 -8.19
C GLN A 39 2.18 3.40 -7.16
N LEU A 40 0.86 3.45 -7.06
CA LEU A 40 0.16 4.29 -6.09
C LEU A 40 0.40 3.79 -4.66
N GLU A 41 0.35 2.48 -4.42
CA GLU A 41 0.65 1.88 -3.11
C GLU A 41 2.07 2.24 -2.63
N ALA A 42 3.06 2.19 -3.52
CA ALA A 42 4.43 2.60 -3.22
C ALA A 42 4.53 4.11 -2.87
N TRP A 43 3.81 4.97 -3.59
CA TRP A 43 3.75 6.40 -3.30
C TRP A 43 3.03 6.70 -1.98
N ASP A 44 1.92 6.01 -1.69
CA ASP A 44 1.18 6.14 -0.43
C ASP A 44 2.05 5.75 0.78
N GLU A 45 2.88 4.72 0.64
CA GLU A 45 3.80 4.32 1.70
C GLU A 45 4.90 5.36 1.91
N CYS A 46 5.50 5.87 0.83
CA CYS A 46 6.46 6.97 0.90
C CYS A 46 5.86 8.22 1.58
N TRP A 47 4.61 8.57 1.24
CA TRP A 47 3.90 9.69 1.85
C TRP A 47 3.63 9.49 3.33
N ARG A 48 3.20 8.30 3.74
CA ARG A 48 3.00 7.97 5.18
C ARG A 48 4.29 8.12 5.98
N ARG A 49 5.42 7.64 5.44
CA ARG A 49 6.74 7.81 6.07
C ARG A 49 7.09 9.29 6.22
N ARG A 50 6.80 10.13 5.22
CA ARG A 50 7.03 11.58 5.24
C ARG A 50 6.18 12.29 6.28
N GLN A 51 4.86 12.02 6.31
CA GLN A 51 3.96 12.60 7.31
C GLN A 51 4.36 12.25 8.75
N SER A 52 4.80 11.03 9.00
CA SER A 52 5.27 10.60 10.32
C SER A 52 6.49 11.41 10.78
N ARG A 53 7.38 11.78 9.85
CA ARG A 53 8.53 12.67 10.14
C ARG A 53 8.07 14.10 10.45
N GLU A 54 7.17 14.67 9.62
CA GLU A 54 6.64 16.03 9.81
C GLU A 54 5.89 16.19 11.14
N GLN A 55 5.10 15.19 11.56
CA GLN A 55 4.44 15.20 12.88
C GLN A 55 5.42 15.16 14.05
N SER A 56 6.52 14.40 13.90
CA SER A 56 7.61 14.40 14.88
C SER A 56 8.28 15.77 14.99
N ASP A 57 8.35 16.54 13.90
CA ASP A 57 8.93 17.89 13.88
C ASP A 57 8.06 18.93 14.56
N GLU A 58 6.75 18.83 14.38
CA GLU A 58 5.80 19.76 14.97
C GLU A 58 5.79 19.68 16.51
N SER A 59 5.99 18.48 17.05
CA SER A 59 6.09 18.26 18.50
C SER A 59 7.32 18.91 19.14
N LEU A 60 8.40 19.13 18.38
CA LEU A 60 9.63 19.75 18.87
C LEU A 60 9.58 21.29 18.87
N ARG A 61 8.69 21.90 18.07
CA ARG A 61 8.56 23.36 17.96
C ARG A 61 7.99 24.04 19.21
N HIS A 62 7.41 23.30 20.13
CA HIS A 62 6.74 23.82 21.32
C HIS A 62 7.53 23.74 22.62
N LEU A 63 8.83 23.39 22.57
CA LEU A 63 9.68 23.25 23.74
C LEU A 63 10.43 24.56 24.05
N PRO A 64 10.16 25.25 25.18
CA PRO A 64 10.84 26.48 25.55
C PRO A 64 12.07 26.15 26.42
N ASN A 65 13.16 25.65 25.86
CA ASN A 65 14.40 25.53 26.61
C ASN A 65 15.63 25.32 25.70
N PHE A 66 16.79 25.79 26.13
CA PHE A 66 18.10 25.62 25.51
C PHE A 66 18.38 24.16 25.07
N GLU A 67 18.03 23.18 25.89
CA GLU A 67 18.19 21.77 25.53
C GLU A 67 17.31 21.35 24.36
N ALA A 68 16.14 21.95 24.22
CA ALA A 68 15.26 21.72 23.07
C ALA A 68 15.84 22.28 21.77
N GLN A 69 16.46 23.47 21.81
CA GLN A 69 17.13 24.06 20.65
C GLN A 69 18.32 23.21 20.22
N LYS A 70 19.09 22.71 21.20
CA LYS A 70 20.19 21.81 20.96
C LYS A 70 19.74 20.46 20.38
N ALA A 71 18.67 19.89 20.90
CA ALA A 71 18.06 18.67 20.39
C ALA A 71 17.53 18.87 18.95
N HIS A 72 16.92 20.03 18.68
CA HIS A 72 16.48 20.39 17.33
C HIS A 72 17.66 20.52 16.35
N ALA A 73 18.76 21.17 16.75
CA ALA A 73 19.97 21.23 15.93
C ALA A 73 20.57 19.83 15.63
N ALA A 74 20.59 18.95 16.63
CA ALA A 74 21.04 17.58 16.47
C ALA A 74 20.14 16.82 15.47
N LYS A 75 18.82 16.98 15.56
CA LYS A 75 17.86 16.38 14.61
C LYS A 75 18.07 16.89 13.19
N LEU A 76 18.20 18.20 12.98
CA LEU A 76 18.49 18.77 11.66
C LEU A 76 19.82 18.25 11.09
N THR A 77 20.82 18.00 11.94
CA THR A 77 22.07 17.36 11.53
C THR A 77 21.86 15.91 11.09
N GLU A 78 21.10 15.15 11.88
CA GLU A 78 20.76 13.76 11.53
C GLU A 78 19.98 13.69 10.20
N GLU A 79 19.03 14.59 9.98
CA GLU A 79 18.29 14.69 8.72
C GLU A 79 19.20 15.03 7.53
N ALA A 80 20.16 15.95 7.72
CA ALA A 80 21.16 16.27 6.71
C ALA A 80 22.05 15.06 6.39
N GLU A 81 22.51 14.33 7.40
CA GLU A 81 23.26 13.09 7.22
C GLU A 81 22.46 12.01 6.50
N GLN A 82 21.20 11.83 6.86
CA GLN A 82 20.28 10.89 6.20
C GLN A 82 20.02 11.29 4.74
N ALA A 83 19.89 12.59 4.45
CA ALA A 83 19.74 13.09 3.09
C ALA A 83 20.97 12.75 2.24
N VAL A 84 22.19 12.97 2.72
CA VAL A 84 23.43 12.58 2.03
C VAL A 84 23.54 11.06 1.92
N ALA A 85 23.23 10.33 3.00
CA ALA A 85 23.26 8.86 3.00
C ALA A 85 22.31 8.26 1.96
N SER A 86 21.14 8.88 1.73
CA SER A 86 20.19 8.42 0.72
C SER A 86 20.77 8.46 -0.71
N TRP A 87 21.66 9.41 -1.00
CA TRP A 87 22.35 9.50 -2.28
C TRP A 87 23.61 8.62 -2.37
N THR A 88 24.31 8.45 -1.25
CA THR A 88 25.56 7.67 -1.23
C THR A 88 25.34 6.17 -1.05
N LYS A 89 24.12 5.75 -0.72
CA LYS A 89 23.73 4.34 -0.52
C LYS A 89 22.68 3.84 -1.51
N ILE A 90 22.56 4.47 -2.68
CA ILE A 90 21.58 4.09 -3.72
C ILE A 90 21.75 2.62 -4.12
N LEU A 91 22.95 2.18 -4.44
CA LEU A 91 23.21 0.79 -4.85
C LEU A 91 23.07 -0.20 -3.68
N PRO A 92 23.70 0.02 -2.50
CA PRO A 92 23.52 -0.86 -1.36
C PRO A 92 22.04 -1.09 -1.01
N ASN A 93 21.25 -0.02 -0.92
CA ASN A 93 19.82 -0.12 -0.63
C ASN A 93 19.06 -0.90 -1.72
N GLY A 94 19.44 -0.74 -3.01
CA GLY A 94 18.85 -1.50 -4.09
C GLY A 94 19.21 -2.99 -4.07
N LEU A 95 20.41 -3.34 -3.60
CA LEU A 95 20.85 -4.74 -3.48
C LEU A 95 20.23 -5.49 -2.29
N GLU A 96 19.84 -4.75 -1.23
CA GLU A 96 19.15 -5.31 -0.06
C GLU A 96 17.66 -5.61 -0.35
N ASN A 97 17.05 -4.89 -1.28
CA ASN A 97 15.66 -5.09 -1.64
C ASN A 97 15.49 -6.30 -2.56
N ALA A 98 14.44 -7.07 -2.33
CA ALA A 98 14.06 -8.12 -3.26
C ALA A 98 13.71 -7.53 -4.64
N PRO A 99 14.16 -8.15 -5.74
CA PRO A 99 13.81 -7.67 -7.08
C PRO A 99 12.30 -7.75 -7.31
N PHE A 100 11.78 -6.77 -8.06
CA PHE A 100 10.37 -6.77 -8.45
C PHE A 100 10.08 -7.98 -9.36
N LYS A 101 9.03 -8.72 -9.04
CA LYS A 101 8.62 -9.92 -9.77
C LYS A 101 7.23 -9.76 -10.39
N MET A 102 6.99 -10.47 -11.47
CA MET A 102 5.72 -10.49 -12.20
C MET A 102 4.54 -10.91 -11.29
N GLU A 103 4.80 -11.81 -10.32
CA GLU A 103 3.80 -12.27 -9.35
C GLU A 103 3.23 -11.12 -8.48
N MET A 104 3.98 -10.03 -8.30
CA MET A 104 3.50 -8.85 -7.55
C MET A 104 2.37 -8.10 -8.26
N LEU A 105 2.18 -8.35 -9.55
CA LEU A 105 1.06 -7.82 -10.33
C LEU A 105 -0.23 -8.63 -10.13
N HIS A 106 -0.15 -9.85 -9.58
CA HIS A 106 -1.36 -10.64 -9.30
C HIS A 106 -2.22 -9.97 -8.25
N ASP A 107 -3.51 -10.02 -8.45
CA ASP A 107 -4.46 -9.63 -7.43
C ASP A 107 -4.62 -10.76 -6.41
N SER A 108 -4.09 -10.56 -5.21
CA SER A 108 -4.16 -11.49 -4.07
C SER A 108 -5.01 -10.96 -2.92
N ARG A 109 -5.79 -9.89 -3.14
CA ARG A 109 -6.60 -9.28 -2.09
C ARG A 109 -7.64 -10.25 -1.57
N ILE A 110 -7.79 -10.27 -0.26
CA ILE A 110 -8.82 -11.06 0.42
C ILE A 110 -10.19 -10.45 0.13
N PHE A 111 -11.22 -11.30 0.05
CA PHE A 111 -12.59 -10.84 -0.09
C PHE A 111 -12.95 -9.83 1.01
N PRO A 112 -13.42 -8.61 0.68
CA PRO A 112 -13.51 -7.50 1.64
C PRO A 112 -14.66 -7.62 2.65
N GLU A 113 -15.68 -8.44 2.36
CA GLU A 113 -16.82 -8.57 3.25
C GLU A 113 -16.50 -9.51 4.43
N GLN A 114 -16.80 -9.05 5.63
CA GLN A 114 -16.64 -9.88 6.81
C GLN A 114 -17.61 -11.06 6.79
N ARG A 115 -17.12 -12.22 7.19
CA ARG A 115 -17.95 -13.42 7.34
C ARG A 115 -19.00 -13.19 8.42
N PRO A 116 -20.28 -13.51 8.17
CA PRO A 116 -21.34 -13.45 9.17
C PRO A 116 -20.96 -14.22 10.43
N VAL A 117 -21.24 -13.65 11.59
CA VAL A 117 -21.00 -14.28 12.90
C VAL A 117 -22.29 -14.95 13.36
N ALA A 118 -22.16 -16.17 13.90
CA ALA A 118 -23.29 -16.91 14.43
C ALA A 118 -23.98 -16.11 15.55
N PRO A 119 -25.33 -16.03 15.56
CA PRO A 119 -26.06 -15.35 16.61
C PRO A 119 -25.88 -16.07 17.95
N VAL A 120 -25.76 -15.30 19.02
CA VAL A 120 -25.79 -15.83 20.38
C VAL A 120 -27.24 -16.20 20.70
N GLU A 121 -27.49 -17.46 21.02
CA GLU A 121 -28.82 -17.93 21.36
C GLU A 121 -29.21 -17.40 22.75
N GLN A 122 -30.44 -16.93 22.84
CA GLN A 122 -31.02 -16.57 24.12
C GLN A 122 -31.43 -17.83 24.89
N GLU A 123 -31.02 -17.91 26.15
CA GLU A 123 -31.44 -18.99 27.03
C GLU A 123 -32.88 -18.76 27.49
N ALA A 124 -33.68 -19.84 27.49
CA ALA A 124 -35.01 -19.76 28.01
C ALA A 124 -34.96 -19.59 29.54
N PRO A 125 -35.83 -18.75 30.11
CA PRO A 125 -35.90 -18.62 31.56
C PRO A 125 -36.31 -19.95 32.21
N ASP A 126 -35.87 -20.13 33.44
CA ASP A 126 -36.28 -21.29 34.23
C ASP A 126 -37.78 -21.32 34.51
N PRO A 127 -38.40 -22.51 34.58
CA PRO A 127 -39.81 -22.63 34.92
C PRO A 127 -40.07 -22.11 36.36
N PRO A 128 -41.23 -21.51 36.60
CA PRO A 128 -41.59 -21.06 37.95
C PRO A 128 -41.56 -22.26 38.93
N ASP A 129 -40.86 -22.08 40.04
CA ASP A 129 -40.79 -23.12 41.09
C ASP A 129 -42.11 -23.14 41.84
N ARG A 130 -42.73 -24.33 41.91
CA ARG A 130 -43.99 -24.55 42.66
C ARG A 130 -43.81 -24.33 44.16
N ASN A 131 -42.58 -24.47 44.69
CA ASN A 131 -42.26 -24.29 46.10
C ASN A 131 -41.94 -22.86 46.47
N ASP A 132 -41.92 -21.94 45.47
CA ASP A 132 -41.72 -20.53 45.74
C ASP A 132 -42.78 -20.01 46.75
N PRO A 133 -42.37 -19.24 47.74
CA PRO A 133 -43.29 -18.68 48.75
C PRO A 133 -44.48 -17.92 48.17
N SER A 134 -44.34 -17.34 46.96
CA SER A 134 -45.40 -16.63 46.25
C SER A 134 -46.55 -17.54 45.78
N PHE A 135 -46.26 -18.84 45.56
CA PHE A 135 -47.21 -19.86 45.12
C PHE A 135 -47.50 -20.88 46.23
N ASN A 136 -46.62 -21.02 47.20
CA ASN A 136 -46.79 -21.95 48.30
C ASN A 136 -47.40 -21.21 49.49
N THR A 137 -48.69 -21.38 49.69
CA THR A 137 -49.37 -20.95 50.94
C THR A 137 -48.97 -21.93 52.05
N VAL A 138 -47.73 -21.82 52.56
CA VAL A 138 -47.37 -22.46 53.83
C VAL A 138 -48.22 -21.81 54.86
N GLU A 139 -49.17 -22.58 55.40
CA GLU A 139 -50.10 -22.13 56.41
C GLU A 139 -49.29 -21.91 57.69
N GLN A 140 -48.85 -20.70 57.92
CA GLN A 140 -48.55 -20.29 59.29
C GLN A 140 -49.88 -20.23 60.09
N PHE A 141 -50.37 -21.42 60.46
CA PHE A 141 -51.49 -21.42 61.34
C PHE A 141 -50.97 -21.09 62.73
N GLU A 142 -51.51 -19.99 63.25
CA GLU A 142 -51.39 -19.72 64.66
C GLU A 142 -51.98 -20.97 65.40
N VAL A 143 -51.22 -21.57 66.27
CA VAL A 143 -51.59 -22.77 67.04
C VAL A 143 -52.96 -22.58 67.77
N TRP A 144 -53.27 -21.38 68.09
CA TRP A 144 -54.58 -20.93 68.65
C TRP A 144 -55.73 -21.05 67.65
N ALA A 145 -55.57 -20.84 66.37
CA ALA A 145 -56.63 -20.97 65.38
C ALA A 145 -56.98 -22.50 65.17
N GLU A 146 -56.05 -23.40 65.33
CA GLU A 146 -56.29 -24.84 65.33
C GLU A 146 -57.11 -25.31 66.54
N PHE A 147 -56.76 -24.80 67.72
CA PHE A 147 -57.51 -25.15 68.98
C PHE A 147 -58.97 -24.65 68.88
N TRP A 148 -59.28 -23.48 68.46
CA TRP A 148 -60.65 -22.98 68.32
C TRP A 148 -61.44 -23.67 67.21
N ALA A 149 -60.76 -24.12 66.09
CA ALA A 149 -61.39 -24.89 65.04
C ALA A 149 -61.83 -26.27 65.51
N LEU A 150 -61.17 -26.84 66.48
CA LEU A 150 -61.55 -28.15 67.12
C LEU A 150 -62.81 -28.06 67.96
N LEU A 151 -63.03 -26.89 68.65
CA LEU A 151 -64.16 -26.69 69.55
C LEU A 151 -65.44 -26.19 68.89
N PHE A 152 -65.34 -25.48 67.72
CA PHE A 152 -66.47 -24.83 67.08
C PHE A 152 -66.58 -25.16 65.59
N PRO A 153 -67.61 -26.00 65.17
CA PRO A 153 -67.79 -26.48 63.81
C PRO A 153 -67.93 -25.32 62.77
N ARG A 154 -68.53 -24.23 63.19
CA ARG A 154 -68.67 -23.02 62.28
C ARG A 154 -67.32 -22.31 62.01
N VAL A 155 -66.44 -22.31 63.00
CA VAL A 155 -65.07 -21.71 62.81
C VAL A 155 -64.26 -22.61 61.94
N LYS A 156 -64.36 -23.93 62.10
CA LYS A 156 -63.67 -24.93 61.26
C LYS A 156 -64.11 -24.74 59.78
N ARG A 157 -65.40 -24.64 59.52
CA ARG A 157 -65.92 -24.50 58.16
C ARG A 157 -65.46 -23.22 57.50
N LYS A 158 -65.52 -22.02 58.15
CA LYS A 158 -64.98 -20.80 57.65
C LYS A 158 -63.48 -20.85 57.38
N ARG A 159 -62.70 -21.50 58.21
CA ARG A 159 -61.26 -21.71 58.03
C ARG A 159 -60.99 -22.59 56.83
N ASP A 160 -61.70 -23.74 56.72
CA ASP A 160 -61.53 -24.70 55.61
C ASP A 160 -61.90 -24.04 54.26
N GLU A 161 -62.92 -23.18 54.22
CA GLU A 161 -63.30 -22.34 53.07
C GLU A 161 -62.19 -21.30 52.75
N ALA A 162 -61.63 -20.64 53.73
CA ALA A 162 -60.52 -19.66 53.53
C ALA A 162 -59.23 -20.33 53.07
N VAL A 163 -58.90 -21.54 53.61
CA VAL A 163 -57.78 -22.32 53.17
C VAL A 163 -57.98 -22.76 51.70
N ARG A 164 -59.17 -23.23 51.37
CA ARG A 164 -59.50 -23.64 50.00
C ARG A 164 -59.36 -22.47 49.04
N SER A 165 -59.97 -21.33 49.36
CA SER A 165 -59.89 -20.11 48.53
C SER A 165 -58.44 -19.66 48.37
N ARG A 166 -57.62 -19.69 49.38
CA ARG A 166 -56.18 -19.35 49.31
C ARG A 166 -55.42 -20.32 48.43
N ARG A 167 -55.70 -21.65 48.54
CA ARG A 167 -55.08 -22.66 47.67
C ARG A 167 -55.45 -22.48 46.19
N GLU A 168 -56.75 -22.24 45.90
CA GLU A 168 -57.24 -21.95 44.60
C GLU A 168 -56.60 -20.68 44.02
N ALA A 169 -56.47 -19.64 44.81
CA ALA A 169 -55.81 -18.38 44.42
C ALA A 169 -54.28 -18.59 44.18
N ALA A 170 -53.61 -19.41 44.98
CA ALA A 170 -52.21 -19.74 44.80
C ALA A 170 -52.00 -20.58 43.54
N GLN A 171 -52.85 -21.58 43.32
CA GLN A 171 -52.83 -22.39 42.09
C GLN A 171 -53.07 -21.53 40.85
N SER A 172 -54.07 -20.64 40.90
CA SER A 172 -54.34 -19.71 39.77
C SER A 172 -53.17 -18.78 39.45
N ARG A 173 -52.47 -18.32 40.49
CA ARG A 173 -51.24 -17.49 40.31
C ARG A 173 -50.11 -18.30 39.66
N TYR A 174 -49.90 -19.52 40.14
CA TYR A 174 -48.90 -20.43 39.54
C TYR A 174 -49.25 -20.74 38.08
N ASP A 175 -50.51 -21.10 37.76
CA ASP A 175 -50.96 -21.40 36.41
C ASP A 175 -50.78 -20.22 35.48
N LEU A 176 -51.01 -18.99 35.95
CA LEU A 176 -50.76 -17.77 35.17
C LEU A 176 -49.25 -17.54 34.97
N ALA A 177 -48.43 -17.74 35.99
CA ALA A 177 -46.99 -17.62 35.88
C ALA A 177 -46.42 -18.66 34.93
N TYR A 178 -46.91 -19.89 35.02
CA TYR A 178 -46.51 -20.99 34.14
C TYR A 178 -46.88 -20.76 32.68
N ARG A 179 -48.10 -20.23 32.39
CA ARG A 179 -48.47 -19.82 31.06
C ARG A 179 -47.58 -18.71 30.53
N LYS A 180 -47.34 -17.68 31.29
CA LYS A 180 -46.40 -16.60 30.89
C LYS A 180 -45.01 -17.13 30.60
N TRP A 181 -44.53 -18.06 31.41
CA TRP A 181 -43.23 -18.71 31.15
C TRP A 181 -43.26 -19.55 29.87
N GLN A 182 -44.33 -20.31 29.60
CA GLN A 182 -44.48 -21.07 28.36
C GLN A 182 -44.46 -20.14 27.13
N ASP A 183 -45.20 -19.01 27.18
CA ASP A 183 -45.27 -18.04 26.11
C ASP A 183 -43.88 -17.41 25.87
N ALA A 184 -43.20 -17.00 26.94
CA ALA A 184 -41.84 -16.43 26.85
C ALA A 184 -40.83 -17.44 26.28
N ARG A 185 -40.90 -18.69 26.74
CA ARG A 185 -40.05 -19.79 26.22
C ARG A 185 -40.30 -20.02 24.73
N GLN A 186 -41.58 -20.07 24.31
CA GLN A 186 -41.92 -20.25 22.89
C GLN A 186 -41.43 -19.08 22.04
N GLU A 187 -41.52 -17.86 22.54
CA GLU A 187 -41.03 -16.67 21.80
C GLU A 187 -39.51 -16.71 21.63
N ILE A 188 -38.76 -17.10 22.68
CA ILE A 188 -37.29 -17.26 22.60
C ILE A 188 -36.92 -18.36 21.61
N VAL A 189 -37.61 -19.51 21.66
CA VAL A 189 -37.36 -20.60 20.69
C VAL A 189 -37.64 -20.16 19.25
N ARG A 190 -38.73 -19.42 19.02
CA ARG A 190 -39.03 -18.86 17.69
C ARG A 190 -37.99 -17.82 17.26
N SER A 191 -37.59 -16.94 18.16
CA SER A 191 -36.57 -15.92 17.92
C SER A 191 -35.24 -16.56 17.55
N ASN A 192 -34.77 -17.55 18.36
CA ASN A 192 -33.54 -18.26 18.07
C ASN A 192 -33.59 -19.02 16.73
N ALA A 193 -34.72 -19.68 16.43
CA ALA A 193 -34.91 -20.36 15.16
C ALA A 193 -34.86 -19.39 13.98
N LYS A 194 -35.54 -18.23 14.10
CA LYS A 194 -35.48 -17.17 13.08
C LYS A 194 -34.05 -16.63 12.92
N ALA A 195 -33.34 -16.38 14.01
CA ALA A 195 -31.95 -15.89 13.97
C ALA A 195 -31.02 -16.90 13.27
N ARG A 196 -31.18 -18.21 13.54
CA ARG A 196 -30.42 -19.26 12.84
C ARG A 196 -30.68 -19.26 11.33
N VAL A 197 -31.95 -19.24 10.92
CA VAL A 197 -32.30 -19.22 9.49
C VAL A 197 -31.74 -17.98 8.79
N MET A 198 -31.82 -16.81 9.43
CA MET A 198 -31.26 -15.58 8.87
C MET A 198 -29.74 -15.63 8.78
N PHE A 199 -29.07 -16.22 9.77
CA PHE A 199 -27.63 -16.43 9.74
C PHE A 199 -27.22 -17.41 8.64
N GLU A 200 -27.89 -18.54 8.47
CA GLU A 200 -27.63 -19.51 7.41
C GLU A 200 -27.78 -18.85 6.02
N LEU A 201 -28.87 -18.10 5.81
CA LEU A 201 -29.08 -17.37 4.56
C LEU A 201 -27.98 -16.33 4.30
N ALA A 202 -27.59 -15.57 5.34
CA ALA A 202 -26.50 -14.58 5.22
C ALA A 202 -25.17 -15.26 4.95
N LEU A 203 -24.92 -16.43 5.54
CA LEU A 203 -23.70 -17.21 5.32
C LEU A 203 -23.63 -17.77 3.90
N ASP A 204 -24.75 -18.30 3.37
CA ASP A 204 -24.82 -18.79 2.00
C ASP A 204 -24.57 -17.66 1.00
N GLN A 205 -25.24 -16.52 1.18
CA GLN A 205 -25.02 -15.34 0.34
C GLN A 205 -23.58 -14.83 0.39
N TRP A 206 -22.98 -14.85 1.57
CA TRP A 206 -21.57 -14.48 1.73
C TRP A 206 -20.66 -15.43 0.97
N TRP A 207 -20.89 -16.75 1.06
CA TRP A 207 -20.15 -17.77 0.34
C TRP A 207 -20.26 -17.63 -1.18
N GLU A 208 -21.47 -17.38 -1.68
CA GLU A 208 -21.69 -17.14 -3.12
C GLU A 208 -20.89 -15.94 -3.62
N ARG A 209 -20.92 -14.82 -2.88
CA ARG A 209 -20.15 -13.62 -3.24
C ARG A 209 -18.65 -13.83 -3.13
N ALA A 210 -18.19 -14.52 -2.08
CA ALA A 210 -16.77 -14.84 -1.90
C ALA A 210 -16.24 -15.74 -3.02
N GLN A 211 -17.00 -16.76 -3.43
CA GLN A 211 -16.66 -17.61 -4.55
C GLN A 211 -16.68 -16.85 -5.90
N ALA A 212 -17.65 -15.98 -6.10
CA ALA A 212 -17.74 -15.14 -7.30
C ALA A 212 -16.52 -14.20 -7.38
N HIS A 213 -16.12 -13.57 -6.27
CA HIS A 213 -14.92 -12.75 -6.18
C HIS A 213 -13.66 -13.56 -6.50
N GLN A 214 -13.52 -14.74 -5.94
CA GLN A 214 -12.35 -15.59 -6.20
C GLN A 214 -12.26 -16.02 -7.68
N LYS A 215 -13.40 -16.41 -8.28
CA LYS A 215 -13.44 -16.76 -9.72
C LYS A 215 -13.12 -15.55 -10.59
N TRP A 216 -13.66 -14.38 -10.26
CA TRP A 216 -13.32 -13.15 -10.97
C TRP A 216 -11.82 -12.85 -10.86
N GLN A 217 -11.25 -12.86 -9.65
CA GLN A 217 -9.83 -12.64 -9.41
C GLN A 217 -8.95 -13.62 -10.19
N GLN A 218 -9.32 -14.91 -10.22
CA GLN A 218 -8.62 -15.91 -11.02
C GLN A 218 -8.70 -15.61 -12.52
N SER A 219 -9.87 -15.21 -13.03
CA SER A 219 -10.03 -14.88 -14.45
C SER A 219 -9.23 -13.67 -14.88
N GLU A 220 -9.14 -12.66 -13.99
CA GLU A 220 -8.34 -11.46 -14.26
C GLU A 220 -6.83 -11.75 -14.18
N ASN A 221 -6.39 -12.55 -13.20
CA ASN A 221 -4.98 -12.96 -13.09
C ASN A 221 -4.49 -13.76 -14.32
N VAL A 222 -5.39 -14.39 -15.08
CA VAL A 222 -5.04 -15.00 -16.38
C VAL A 222 -4.47 -13.96 -17.36
N GLN A 223 -4.87 -12.70 -17.29
CA GLN A 223 -4.31 -11.64 -18.14
C GLN A 223 -2.84 -11.35 -17.77
N ILE A 224 -2.50 -11.42 -16.47
CA ILE A 224 -1.10 -11.30 -16.03
C ILE A 224 -0.26 -12.45 -16.56
N GLU A 225 -0.80 -13.68 -16.55
CA GLU A 225 -0.09 -14.83 -17.15
C GLU A 225 0.09 -14.69 -18.67
N LYS A 226 -0.88 -14.16 -19.38
CA LYS A 226 -0.73 -13.84 -20.81
C LYS A 226 0.32 -12.74 -21.03
N PHE A 227 0.37 -11.75 -20.16
CA PHE A 227 1.40 -10.71 -20.20
C PHE A 227 2.80 -11.30 -19.95
N ARG A 228 2.93 -12.16 -18.93
CA ARG A 228 4.16 -12.90 -18.64
C ARG A 228 4.64 -13.71 -19.85
N LEU A 229 3.72 -14.41 -20.52
CA LEU A 229 4.05 -15.17 -21.73
C LEU A 229 4.56 -14.27 -22.86
N ARG A 230 3.96 -13.09 -23.06
CA ARG A 230 4.44 -12.12 -24.06
C ARG A 230 5.84 -11.61 -23.74
N CYS A 231 6.14 -11.34 -22.46
CA CYS A 231 7.49 -10.98 -22.01
C CYS A 231 8.48 -12.11 -22.31
N ALA A 232 8.12 -13.36 -21.95
CA ALA A 232 8.96 -14.54 -22.20
C ALA A 232 9.19 -14.83 -23.71
N GLN A 233 8.28 -14.40 -24.58
CA GLN A 233 8.44 -14.43 -26.02
C GLN A 233 9.33 -13.30 -26.59
N GLY A 234 9.84 -12.42 -25.72
CA GLY A 234 10.64 -11.26 -26.14
C GLY A 234 9.84 -10.23 -26.94
N ARG A 235 8.53 -10.09 -26.70
CA ARG A 235 7.73 -9.05 -27.35
C ARG A 235 8.17 -7.68 -26.85
N PRO A 236 8.68 -6.77 -27.72
CA PRO A 236 9.31 -5.53 -27.29
C PRO A 236 8.42 -4.67 -26.37
N GLU A 237 7.15 -4.53 -26.75
CA GLU A 237 6.20 -3.72 -26.00
C GLU A 237 5.97 -4.30 -24.60
N ALA A 238 5.82 -5.62 -24.48
CA ALA A 238 5.59 -6.29 -23.22
C ALA A 238 6.82 -6.24 -22.31
N VAL A 239 8.03 -6.47 -22.88
CA VAL A 239 9.29 -6.37 -22.12
C VAL A 239 9.48 -4.96 -21.58
N VAL A 240 9.35 -3.94 -22.42
CA VAL A 240 9.47 -2.53 -22.00
C VAL A 240 8.41 -2.17 -20.97
N GLU A 241 7.17 -2.60 -21.14
CA GLU A 241 6.07 -2.37 -20.21
C GLU A 241 6.34 -2.97 -18.82
N PHE A 242 6.89 -4.20 -18.78
CA PHE A 242 7.27 -4.83 -17.52
C PHE A 242 8.45 -4.12 -16.85
N LEU A 243 9.51 -3.84 -17.59
CA LEU A 243 10.71 -3.18 -17.07
C LEU A 243 10.44 -1.73 -16.63
N ASP A 244 9.49 -1.06 -17.27
CA ASP A 244 8.98 0.24 -16.81
C ASP A 244 8.36 0.13 -15.41
N THR A 245 7.64 -0.95 -15.13
CA THR A 245 7.08 -1.22 -13.80
C THR A 245 8.19 -1.50 -12.79
N VAL A 246 9.21 -2.28 -13.16
CA VAL A 246 10.38 -2.58 -12.32
C VAL A 246 11.08 -1.31 -11.86
N LEU A 247 11.44 -0.45 -12.81
CA LEU A 247 12.12 0.81 -12.47
C LEU A 247 11.23 1.79 -11.69
N SER A 248 9.92 1.73 -11.93
CA SER A 248 8.95 2.57 -11.21
C SER A 248 8.82 2.20 -9.76
N HIS A 249 9.03 0.93 -9.43
CA HIS A 249 8.94 0.41 -8.06
C HIS A 249 10.21 0.70 -7.25
N ALA A 250 11.32 1.04 -7.90
CA ALA A 250 12.58 1.35 -7.24
C ALA A 250 12.48 2.64 -6.42
N GLU A 251 12.90 2.57 -5.16
CA GLU A 251 12.95 3.74 -4.28
C GLU A 251 14.24 4.53 -4.50
N TYR A 252 14.11 5.82 -4.83
CA TYR A 252 15.20 6.77 -4.96
C TYR A 252 14.96 8.00 -4.08
N PRO A 253 16.00 8.82 -3.78
CA PRO A 253 15.83 10.11 -3.12
C PRO A 253 14.81 11.01 -3.86
N ASP A 254 14.10 11.86 -3.12
CA ASP A 254 13.00 12.69 -3.66
C ASP A 254 13.43 13.61 -4.82
N ALA A 255 14.70 13.99 -4.90
CA ALA A 255 15.25 14.82 -5.95
C ALA A 255 15.44 14.09 -7.29
N PHE A 256 15.32 12.75 -7.31
CA PHE A 256 15.45 11.99 -8.55
C PHE A 256 14.21 12.17 -9.43
N PRO A 257 14.38 12.53 -10.72
CA PRO A 257 13.25 12.80 -11.63
C PRO A 257 12.35 11.58 -11.88
N MET A 258 12.88 10.36 -11.71
CA MET A 258 12.20 9.09 -11.97
C MET A 258 11.59 9.07 -13.41
N ARG A 259 12.38 9.47 -14.39
CA ARG A 259 12.01 9.51 -15.80
C ARG A 259 13.03 8.75 -16.63
N TRP A 260 12.54 7.94 -17.54
CA TRP A 260 13.34 7.18 -18.48
C TRP A 260 12.55 6.90 -19.75
N ASP A 261 13.28 6.68 -20.84
CA ASP A 261 12.77 6.12 -22.09
C ASP A 261 13.49 4.80 -22.34
N MET A 262 12.80 3.76 -22.81
CA MET A 262 13.38 2.45 -23.05
C MET A 262 12.97 1.91 -24.42
N VAL A 263 13.90 1.19 -25.07
CA VAL A 263 13.65 0.43 -26.28
C VAL A 263 14.32 -0.94 -26.16
N PHE A 264 13.56 -2.00 -26.41
CA PHE A 264 14.07 -3.36 -26.49
C PHE A 264 14.21 -3.80 -27.96
N LEU A 265 15.40 -4.22 -28.33
CA LEU A 265 15.73 -4.71 -29.65
C LEU A 265 15.72 -6.24 -29.65
N THR A 266 14.64 -6.85 -30.13
CA THR A 266 14.44 -8.31 -30.10
C THR A 266 15.52 -9.10 -30.85
N GLU A 267 16.02 -8.55 -31.94
CA GLU A 267 17.03 -9.24 -32.79
C GLU A 267 18.36 -9.48 -32.07
N THR A 268 18.70 -8.57 -31.13
CA THR A 268 20.00 -8.61 -30.44
C THR A 268 19.86 -8.84 -28.93
N GLY A 269 18.64 -8.96 -28.42
CA GLY A 269 18.40 -9.03 -26.98
C GLY A 269 18.89 -7.78 -26.22
N ALA A 270 19.07 -6.64 -26.92
CA ALA A 270 19.63 -5.44 -26.32
C ALA A 270 18.52 -4.49 -25.84
N LEU A 271 18.60 -4.07 -24.58
CA LEU A 271 17.77 -3.02 -24.01
C LEU A 271 18.55 -1.72 -23.96
N ILE A 272 17.97 -0.63 -24.48
CA ILE A 272 18.52 0.72 -24.38
C ILE A 272 17.66 1.51 -23.41
N VAL A 273 18.30 2.16 -22.43
CA VAL A 273 17.66 2.96 -21.40
C VAL A 273 18.26 4.36 -21.39
N ASP A 274 17.47 5.36 -21.72
CA ASP A 274 17.77 6.77 -21.51
C ASP A 274 17.21 7.18 -20.15
N TYR A 275 18.04 7.32 -19.13
CA TYR A 275 17.64 7.60 -17.74
C TYR A 275 17.91 9.06 -17.40
N GLU A 276 16.91 9.77 -16.85
CA GLU A 276 17.07 11.15 -16.39
C GLU A 276 17.63 11.18 -14.98
N LEU A 277 18.82 11.74 -14.85
CA LEU A 277 19.53 11.92 -13.57
C LEU A 277 19.26 13.33 -13.02
N PRO A 278 19.26 13.49 -11.68
CA PRO A 278 19.16 14.81 -11.07
C PRO A 278 20.40 15.66 -11.38
N PRO A 279 20.27 16.99 -11.52
CA PRO A 279 21.43 17.86 -11.67
C PRO A 279 22.24 17.94 -10.36
N PRO A 280 23.53 18.28 -10.40
CA PRO A 280 24.40 18.39 -9.20
C PRO A 280 23.89 19.39 -8.17
N ASP A 281 23.12 20.40 -8.60
CA ASP A 281 22.57 21.42 -7.70
C ASP A 281 21.49 20.87 -6.75
N ASP A 282 20.84 19.75 -7.10
CA ASP A 282 19.83 19.07 -6.29
C ASP A 282 20.45 18.17 -5.18
N PHE A 283 21.78 17.98 -5.21
CA PHE A 283 22.47 17.23 -4.16
C PHE A 283 22.37 17.96 -2.82
N PRO A 284 22.07 17.25 -1.69
CA PRO A 284 21.97 17.87 -0.36
C PRO A 284 23.33 18.40 0.10
N LYS A 285 23.39 19.71 0.31
CA LYS A 285 24.66 20.43 0.63
C LYS A 285 24.89 20.60 2.13
N LEU A 286 23.83 20.53 2.95
CA LEU A 286 23.89 20.70 4.39
C LEU A 286 24.66 19.53 5.03
N LYS A 287 25.64 19.84 5.87
CA LYS A 287 26.45 18.86 6.59
C LYS A 287 26.03 18.71 8.05
N ALA A 288 25.84 19.85 8.73
CA ALA A 288 25.49 19.87 10.13
C ALA A 288 24.83 21.19 10.50
N VAL A 289 24.04 21.17 11.55
CA VAL A 289 23.46 22.36 12.17
C VAL A 289 23.89 22.39 13.64
N LYS A 290 24.40 23.52 14.10
CA LYS A 290 24.78 23.73 15.50
C LYS A 290 23.95 24.87 16.06
N TYR A 291 23.52 24.76 17.31
CA TYR A 291 22.88 25.86 18.01
C TYR A 291 23.93 26.65 18.80
N ASP A 292 24.07 27.95 18.45
CA ASP A 292 24.88 28.88 19.23
C ASP A 292 24.04 29.51 20.34
N VAL A 293 24.37 29.18 21.58
CA VAL A 293 23.69 29.63 22.79
C VAL A 293 23.85 31.12 23.03
N MET A 294 25.01 31.68 22.65
CA MET A 294 25.34 33.09 22.91
C MET A 294 24.60 34.00 21.94
N ALA A 295 24.46 33.58 20.71
CA ALA A 295 23.77 34.33 19.65
C ALA A 295 22.30 33.97 19.50
N ASP A 296 21.80 32.90 20.16
CA ASP A 296 20.45 32.33 20.02
C ASP A 296 20.10 32.06 18.55
N THR A 297 21.06 31.49 17.80
CA THR A 297 20.94 31.24 16.37
C THR A 297 21.42 29.83 15.99
N PHE A 298 20.93 29.34 14.83
CA PHE A 298 21.42 28.08 14.25
C PHE A 298 22.49 28.38 13.21
N GLU A 299 23.68 27.85 13.42
CA GLU A 299 24.76 27.87 12.45
C GLU A 299 24.70 26.65 11.54
N GLN A 300 24.67 26.88 10.22
CA GLN A 300 24.64 25.83 9.20
C GLN A 300 26.04 25.60 8.63
N GLY A 301 26.53 24.39 8.76
CA GLY A 301 27.75 23.93 8.09
C GLY A 301 27.43 23.20 6.79
N TYR A 302 28.17 23.48 5.73
CA TYR A 302 27.98 22.86 4.43
C TYR A 302 29.15 21.98 4.03
N TRP A 303 28.89 20.99 3.17
CA TRP A 303 29.96 20.21 2.56
C TRP A 303 30.77 21.07 1.59
N PRO A 304 32.12 20.90 1.55
CA PRO A 304 32.95 21.54 0.54
C PRO A 304 32.55 21.13 -0.89
N ALA A 305 32.69 22.03 -1.84
CA ALA A 305 32.31 21.73 -3.23
C ALA A 305 33.03 20.50 -3.85
N PRO A 306 34.33 20.22 -3.54
CA PRO A 306 34.96 18.99 -4.02
C PRO A 306 34.34 17.71 -3.47
N ASP A 307 33.90 17.72 -2.21
CA ASP A 307 33.26 16.56 -1.58
C ASP A 307 31.88 16.33 -2.20
N ILE A 308 31.12 17.40 -2.42
CA ILE A 308 29.82 17.34 -3.13
C ILE A 308 29.99 16.72 -4.53
N ALA A 309 30.99 17.15 -5.27
CA ALA A 309 31.28 16.61 -6.60
C ALA A 309 31.61 15.11 -6.54
N GLN A 310 32.41 14.69 -5.54
CA GLN A 310 32.71 13.27 -5.34
C GLN A 310 31.49 12.44 -4.95
N PHE A 311 30.65 12.95 -4.05
CA PHE A 311 29.41 12.27 -3.67
C PHE A 311 28.44 12.17 -4.83
N TYR A 312 28.30 13.23 -5.64
CA TYR A 312 27.50 13.22 -6.83
C TYR A 312 27.98 12.19 -7.86
N ASP A 313 29.30 12.17 -8.16
CA ASP A 313 29.93 11.14 -9.02
C ASP A 313 29.56 9.74 -8.54
N ALA A 314 29.75 9.47 -7.24
CA ALA A 314 29.42 8.17 -6.65
C ALA A 314 27.93 7.83 -6.80
N ALA A 315 27.03 8.78 -6.53
CA ALA A 315 25.60 8.58 -6.66
C ALA A 315 25.17 8.24 -8.09
N VAL A 316 25.74 8.93 -9.08
CA VAL A 316 25.43 8.69 -10.50
C VAL A 316 25.91 7.29 -10.93
N TYR A 317 27.14 6.87 -10.56
CA TYR A 317 27.59 5.50 -10.83
C TYR A 317 26.74 4.48 -10.11
N GLN A 318 26.39 4.70 -8.85
CA GLN A 318 25.49 3.80 -8.11
C GLN A 318 24.12 3.67 -8.77
N THR A 319 23.55 4.78 -9.27
CA THR A 319 22.28 4.75 -10.02
C THR A 319 22.39 3.90 -11.29
N CYS A 320 23.46 4.08 -12.06
CA CYS A 320 23.71 3.27 -13.25
C CYS A 320 23.75 1.77 -12.92
N PHE A 321 24.58 1.37 -11.95
CA PHE A 321 24.76 -0.04 -11.58
C PHE A 321 23.52 -0.64 -10.93
N ARG A 322 22.79 0.12 -10.13
CA ARG A 322 21.51 -0.29 -9.55
C ARG A 322 20.48 -0.55 -10.65
N THR A 323 20.33 0.37 -11.59
CA THR A 323 19.41 0.21 -12.73
C THR A 323 19.75 -1.04 -13.54
N LEU A 324 21.03 -1.26 -13.85
CA LEU A 324 21.49 -2.48 -14.54
C LEU A 324 21.14 -3.75 -13.75
N HIS A 325 21.36 -3.73 -12.45
CA HIS A 325 21.05 -4.86 -11.56
C HIS A 325 19.55 -5.16 -11.53
N GLU A 326 18.71 -4.15 -11.31
CA GLU A 326 17.26 -4.31 -11.23
C GLU A 326 16.67 -4.84 -12.53
N LEU A 327 17.11 -4.31 -13.68
CA LEU A 327 16.65 -4.77 -15.00
C LEU A 327 17.02 -6.23 -15.28
N PHE A 328 18.27 -6.63 -14.99
CA PHE A 328 18.69 -8.01 -15.20
C PHE A 328 18.11 -8.99 -14.18
N ALA A 329 17.89 -8.55 -12.92
CA ALA A 329 17.28 -9.38 -11.89
C ALA A 329 15.80 -9.66 -12.16
N ALA A 330 15.11 -8.71 -12.81
CA ALA A 330 13.71 -8.85 -13.21
C ALA A 330 13.51 -9.70 -14.47
N ASP A 331 14.55 -9.90 -15.28
CA ASP A 331 14.52 -10.69 -16.51
C ASP A 331 14.58 -12.19 -16.21
N GLU A 332 13.50 -12.74 -15.66
CA GLU A 332 13.38 -14.19 -15.35
C GLU A 332 13.34 -15.05 -16.61
N ALA A 333 12.85 -14.52 -17.72
CA ALA A 333 12.73 -15.23 -18.99
C ALA A 333 14.03 -15.25 -19.81
N GLU A 334 15.09 -14.57 -19.33
CA GLU A 334 16.40 -14.47 -19.95
C GLU A 334 16.35 -13.98 -21.40
N VAL A 335 15.48 -13.01 -21.69
CA VAL A 335 15.34 -12.40 -23.03
C VAL A 335 16.28 -11.23 -23.27
N ILE A 336 16.91 -10.69 -22.19
CA ILE A 336 17.82 -9.54 -22.25
C ILE A 336 19.28 -10.03 -22.22
N ASP A 337 19.98 -9.86 -23.34
CA ASP A 337 21.40 -10.20 -23.44
C ASP A 337 22.32 -9.08 -22.96
N SER A 338 21.94 -7.82 -23.21
CA SER A 338 22.70 -6.65 -22.80
C SER A 338 21.80 -5.46 -22.50
N VAL A 339 22.25 -4.57 -21.59
CA VAL A 339 21.61 -3.31 -21.29
C VAL A 339 22.59 -2.17 -21.59
N THR A 340 22.12 -1.17 -22.36
CA THR A 340 22.80 0.10 -22.55
C THR A 340 22.15 1.14 -21.65
N PHE A 341 22.89 1.70 -20.72
CA PHE A 341 22.44 2.77 -19.84
C PHE A 341 23.02 4.09 -20.34
N ASN A 342 22.16 5.07 -20.64
CA ASN A 342 22.51 6.43 -21.00
C ASN A 342 21.96 7.37 -19.90
N GLY A 343 22.84 8.01 -19.14
CA GLY A 343 22.45 8.93 -18.07
C GLY A 343 22.39 10.37 -18.59
N TRP A 344 21.19 10.93 -18.60
CA TRP A 344 20.90 12.27 -19.09
C TRP A 344 20.62 13.22 -17.93
N VAL A 345 21.15 14.44 -18.01
CA VAL A 345 20.84 15.54 -17.08
C VAL A 345 20.18 16.69 -17.83
N ASN A 346 19.07 17.18 -17.28
CA ASN A 346 18.45 18.42 -17.71
C ASN A 346 18.88 19.54 -16.78
N PHE A 347 19.46 20.62 -17.31
CA PHE A 347 19.99 21.74 -16.54
C PHE A 347 19.82 23.06 -17.29
N THR A 348 20.06 24.17 -16.60
CA THR A 348 20.16 25.49 -17.27
C THR A 348 21.61 25.79 -17.56
N ASP A 349 21.96 25.88 -18.82
CA ASP A 349 23.31 26.31 -19.24
C ASP A 349 23.58 27.71 -18.68
N ARG A 350 24.59 27.78 -17.81
CA ARG A 350 24.96 29.05 -17.13
C ARG A 350 25.52 30.12 -18.08
N VAL A 351 26.07 29.71 -19.22
CA VAL A 351 26.65 30.64 -20.21
C VAL A 351 25.54 31.30 -21.02
N HIS A 352 24.55 30.54 -21.43
CA HIS A 352 23.50 31.02 -22.33
C HIS A 352 22.14 31.24 -21.62
N GLY A 353 21.99 30.84 -20.34
CA GLY A 353 20.75 30.97 -19.58
C GLY A 353 19.58 30.18 -20.19
N ARG A 354 19.85 29.12 -20.96
CA ARG A 354 18.85 28.34 -21.68
C ARG A 354 18.80 26.90 -21.13
N PRO A 355 17.62 26.26 -21.16
CA PRO A 355 17.53 24.84 -20.86
C PRO A 355 18.42 24.04 -21.80
N ALA A 356 19.22 23.15 -21.22
CA ALA A 356 20.09 22.23 -21.92
C ALA A 356 19.89 20.80 -21.40
N ARG A 357 20.21 19.82 -22.23
CA ARG A 357 20.20 18.40 -21.90
C ARG A 357 21.50 17.76 -22.37
N ALA A 358 22.19 17.05 -21.50
CA ALA A 358 23.42 16.36 -21.82
C ALA A 358 23.39 14.92 -21.35
N CYS A 359 23.91 14.01 -22.17
CA CYS A 359 24.29 12.68 -21.71
C CYS A 359 25.64 12.81 -21.00
N ILE A 360 25.72 12.48 -19.72
CA ILE A 360 26.95 12.64 -18.92
C ILE A 360 27.69 11.32 -18.71
N LEU A 361 27.02 10.18 -18.87
CA LEU A 361 27.64 8.86 -18.88
C LEU A 361 26.84 7.90 -19.76
N SER A 362 27.52 6.93 -20.35
CA SER A 362 26.91 5.85 -21.13
C SER A 362 27.76 4.59 -21.06
N VAL A 363 27.10 3.43 -20.90
CA VAL A 363 27.75 2.12 -20.89
C VAL A 363 26.82 1.06 -21.42
N GLN A 364 27.38 0.11 -22.17
CA GLN A 364 26.68 -1.13 -22.57
C GLN A 364 27.27 -2.30 -21.80
N VAL A 365 26.42 -3.05 -21.09
CA VAL A 365 26.85 -4.17 -20.24
C VAL A 365 26.12 -5.44 -20.64
N PRO A 366 26.86 -6.50 -21.02
CA PRO A 366 26.28 -7.82 -21.21
C PRO A 366 25.85 -8.43 -19.87
N LYS A 367 24.72 -9.16 -19.85
CA LYS A 367 24.19 -9.85 -18.65
C LYS A 367 25.25 -10.77 -18.00
N THR A 368 26.02 -11.46 -18.83
CA THR A 368 27.10 -12.36 -18.38
C THR A 368 28.23 -11.62 -17.64
N ALA A 369 28.56 -10.39 -18.06
CA ALA A 369 29.57 -9.59 -17.41
C ALA A 369 29.11 -9.10 -16.03
N LEU A 370 27.84 -8.69 -15.89
CA LEU A 370 27.30 -8.26 -14.58
C LEU A 370 27.17 -9.42 -13.61
N LYS A 371 26.75 -10.61 -14.07
CA LYS A 371 26.63 -11.83 -13.23
C LYS A 371 27.97 -12.26 -12.59
N GLN A 372 29.11 -11.86 -13.17
CA GLN A 372 30.44 -12.20 -12.65
C GLN A 372 30.97 -11.23 -11.58
N VAL A 373 30.25 -10.14 -11.32
CA VAL A 373 30.70 -9.07 -10.41
C VAL A 373 29.92 -9.13 -9.12
N ASN A 374 30.62 -9.02 -7.99
CA ASN A 374 30.01 -8.73 -6.71
C ASN A 374 29.87 -7.21 -6.55
N LEU A 375 28.71 -6.66 -6.86
CA LEU A 375 28.43 -5.23 -6.83
C LEU A 375 28.52 -4.61 -5.43
N SER A 376 28.35 -5.40 -4.37
CA SER A 376 28.47 -4.87 -2.98
C SER A 376 29.92 -4.58 -2.57
N ALA A 377 30.90 -5.17 -3.27
CA ALA A 377 32.31 -5.02 -2.97
C ALA A 377 33.11 -4.35 -4.10
N ALA A 378 32.49 -4.09 -5.24
CA ALA A 378 33.18 -3.55 -6.42
C ALA A 378 33.39 -2.04 -6.33
N ASP A 379 34.55 -1.56 -6.82
CA ASP A 379 34.75 -0.15 -7.12
C ASP A 379 34.08 0.17 -8.47
N LEU A 380 33.02 0.96 -8.41
CA LEU A 380 32.11 1.18 -9.55
C LEU A 380 32.77 1.96 -10.69
N LYS A 381 33.63 2.95 -10.40
CA LYS A 381 34.24 3.81 -11.41
C LYS A 381 35.30 3.08 -12.26
N PRO A 382 36.22 2.28 -11.70
CA PRO A 382 37.09 1.37 -12.46
C PRO A 382 36.30 0.28 -13.21
N LEU A 383 35.28 -0.30 -12.57
CA LEU A 383 34.43 -1.31 -13.19
C LEU A 383 33.71 -0.75 -14.43
N PHE A 384 33.12 0.44 -14.34
CA PHE A 384 32.50 1.15 -15.47
C PHE A 384 33.48 1.34 -16.63
N LYS A 385 34.70 1.76 -16.34
CA LYS A 385 35.77 1.91 -17.35
C LYS A 385 36.19 0.57 -17.97
N SER A 386 36.22 -0.50 -17.19
CA SER A 386 36.57 -1.84 -17.70
C SER A 386 35.56 -2.34 -18.74
N TRP A 387 34.31 -1.91 -18.65
CA TRP A 387 33.25 -2.16 -19.64
C TRP A 387 33.22 -1.14 -20.77
N LYS A 388 34.28 -0.32 -20.91
CA LYS A 388 34.40 0.73 -21.95
C LYS A 388 33.28 1.79 -21.83
N GLY A 389 32.79 2.02 -20.63
CA GLY A 389 31.83 3.11 -20.40
C GLY A 389 32.44 4.46 -20.68
N VAL A 390 31.65 5.33 -21.28
CA VAL A 390 32.01 6.71 -21.63
C VAL A 390 31.40 7.66 -20.61
N ALA A 391 32.22 8.51 -19.97
CA ALA A 391 31.77 9.49 -18.98
C ALA A 391 32.69 10.68 -18.97
N GLY A 392 32.19 11.83 -18.55
CA GLY A 392 33.00 13.02 -18.27
C GLY A 392 34.03 12.75 -17.16
N ALA A 393 35.11 13.53 -17.11
CA ALA A 393 36.13 13.39 -16.10
C ALA A 393 35.58 13.60 -14.66
N ASN A 394 34.67 14.55 -14.53
CA ASN A 394 33.89 14.88 -13.37
C ASN A 394 32.42 15.03 -13.80
N LEU A 395 31.53 14.19 -13.29
CA LEU A 395 30.11 14.19 -13.73
C LEU A 395 29.37 15.44 -13.25
N ALA A 396 29.82 16.07 -12.19
CA ALA A 396 29.26 17.32 -11.69
C ALA A 396 29.44 18.50 -12.66
N ASP A 397 30.39 18.40 -13.58
CA ASP A 397 30.60 19.42 -14.62
C ASP A 397 29.59 19.30 -15.77
N MET A 398 28.79 18.22 -15.80
CA MET A 398 27.75 17.94 -16.82
C MET A 398 28.28 17.97 -18.26
N ALA A 399 29.58 17.63 -18.43
CA ALA A 399 30.19 17.56 -19.75
C ALA A 399 29.52 16.50 -20.62
N ALA A 400 29.04 16.91 -21.78
CA ALA A 400 28.34 16.00 -22.70
C ALA A 400 29.27 14.92 -23.25
N VAL A 401 28.81 13.67 -23.29
CA VAL A 401 29.44 12.56 -23.95
C VAL A 401 28.48 11.95 -24.99
N ASP A 402 29.04 11.31 -26.02
CA ASP A 402 28.24 10.59 -26.99
C ASP A 402 27.78 9.26 -26.39
N PRO A 403 26.46 8.94 -26.45
CA PRO A 403 25.94 7.65 -26.00
C PRO A 403 26.56 6.49 -26.79
N VAL A 404 26.95 5.41 -26.08
CA VAL A 404 27.47 4.17 -26.71
C VAL A 404 26.46 3.61 -27.71
N LEU A 405 25.18 3.61 -27.34
CA LEU A 405 24.09 3.27 -28.24
C LEU A 405 22.94 4.26 -27.99
N PRO A 406 22.73 5.21 -28.93
CA PRO A 406 21.67 6.21 -28.76
C PRO A 406 20.29 5.61 -29.00
N LEU A 407 19.32 6.02 -28.20
CA LEU A 407 17.92 5.68 -28.42
C LEU A 407 17.41 6.47 -29.61
N LYS A 408 17.11 5.79 -30.72
CA LYS A 408 16.54 6.43 -31.92
C LYS A 408 15.08 6.74 -31.66
N LYS A 409 14.75 8.01 -31.38
CA LYS A 409 13.36 8.45 -31.34
C LYS A 409 12.79 8.47 -32.75
N THR A 410 11.80 7.65 -33.01
CA THR A 410 11.08 7.60 -34.29
C THR A 410 10.14 8.79 -34.48
N ASP A 411 10.01 9.69 -33.51
CA ASP A 411 9.18 10.91 -33.65
C ASP A 411 9.70 12.05 -32.75
N ASN A 412 10.16 13.13 -33.43
CA ASN A 412 10.60 14.37 -32.80
C ASN A 412 9.39 15.21 -32.36
N ARG A 413 8.66 14.82 -31.34
CA ARG A 413 7.78 15.75 -30.62
C ARG A 413 8.38 16.02 -29.25
N PRO A 414 8.71 17.31 -28.97
CA PRO A 414 9.00 17.71 -27.61
C PRO A 414 7.76 17.37 -26.77
N LEU A 415 7.96 16.67 -25.64
CA LEU A 415 6.90 16.47 -24.66
C LEU A 415 6.37 17.87 -24.29
N PRO A 416 5.06 18.12 -24.36
CA PRO A 416 4.54 19.42 -23.99
C PRO A 416 4.88 19.70 -22.54
N ALA A 417 5.56 20.83 -22.31
CA ALA A 417 5.64 21.43 -20.99
C ALA A 417 4.19 21.56 -20.48
N ASN A 418 3.97 21.14 -19.23
CA ASN A 418 2.69 21.18 -18.53
C ASN A 418 1.83 22.37 -18.94
N ASP A 419 0.85 22.16 -19.78
CA ASP A 419 -0.26 23.09 -19.94
C ASP A 419 -1.34 22.67 -18.93
N MET A 420 -1.29 23.34 -17.78
CA MET A 420 -2.29 23.23 -16.72
C MET A 420 -3.51 24.04 -17.15
N THR A 421 -4.38 23.48 -17.97
CA THR A 421 -5.73 23.97 -18.09
C THR A 421 -6.74 22.84 -17.93
N GLU A 422 -7.55 23.05 -16.92
CA GLU A 422 -8.71 22.27 -16.51
C GLU A 422 -9.55 21.75 -17.68
N LYS A 423 -9.79 20.43 -17.68
CA LYS A 423 -11.10 19.79 -17.93
C LYS A 423 -10.90 18.27 -18.03
N GLY A 424 -11.36 17.57 -17.03
CA GLY A 424 -11.42 16.12 -17.05
C GLY A 424 -12.13 15.58 -15.81
N ALA A 425 -13.45 15.48 -15.91
CA ALA A 425 -14.28 14.86 -14.88
C ALA A 425 -13.72 13.48 -14.47
N ALA A 426 -13.47 13.33 -13.19
CA ALA A 426 -13.16 12.05 -12.56
C ALA A 426 -14.26 11.04 -12.91
N ARG A 427 -13.94 10.02 -13.68
CA ARG A 427 -14.77 8.84 -13.81
C ARG A 427 -14.60 8.00 -12.54
N GLN A 428 -15.67 7.91 -11.77
CA GLN A 428 -15.79 6.94 -10.69
C GLN A 428 -15.62 5.52 -11.23
N PRO A 429 -15.03 4.60 -10.48
CA PRO A 429 -15.01 3.19 -10.85
C PRO A 429 -16.44 2.66 -10.97
N PRO A 430 -16.71 1.71 -11.86
CA PRO A 430 -18.04 1.15 -12.05
C PRO A 430 -18.54 0.55 -10.73
N PRO A 431 -19.85 0.75 -10.40
CA PRO A 431 -20.42 0.18 -9.20
C PRO A 431 -20.37 -1.34 -9.26
N MET A 432 -19.99 -1.95 -8.14
CA MET A 432 -20.03 -3.38 -7.93
C MET A 432 -21.45 -3.93 -8.22
N PRO A 433 -21.58 -5.05 -8.91
CA PRO A 433 -22.90 -5.63 -9.16
C PRO A 433 -23.51 -6.12 -7.85
N GLY A 434 -24.57 -5.44 -7.37
CA GLY A 434 -25.31 -5.95 -6.22
C GLY A 434 -26.03 -4.98 -5.30
N SER A 435 -25.93 -3.65 -5.46
CA SER A 435 -26.76 -2.73 -4.66
C SER A 435 -28.02 -2.33 -5.43
N LYS A 436 -29.04 -3.20 -5.42
CA LYS A 436 -30.43 -2.74 -5.66
C LYS A 436 -30.95 -2.15 -4.37
N GLU A 437 -30.98 -0.84 -4.30
CA GLU A 437 -31.83 -0.12 -3.34
C GLU A 437 -33.30 -0.56 -3.55
N ARG A 438 -33.88 -1.07 -2.48
CA ARG A 438 -35.33 -1.19 -2.37
C ARG A 438 -35.84 0.08 -1.70
N GLY A 439 -36.57 0.89 -2.43
CA GLY A 439 -37.49 1.88 -1.91
C GLY A 439 -38.58 1.27 -1.03
#